data_68dd66bce45ce9b0d9232f36e04c8892
#
_entry.id   68dd66bce45ce9b0d9232f36e04c8892
#
_cell.length_a   1.000
_cell.length_b   1.000
_cell.length_c   1.000
_cell.angle_alpha   90.00
_cell.angle_beta   90.00
_cell.angle_gamma   90.00
#
_symmetry.space_group_name_H-M   'P 1'
#
loop_
_entity.id
_entity.type
_entity.pdbx_description
1 polymer ?
#
loop_
_entity_poly.entity_id
_entity_poly.type
_entity_poly.pdbx_seq_one_letter_code
_entity_poly.pdbx_strand_id
1 'polypeptide(L)'
;MFFLVGILIFGYYTGSFSFSFVNNLQMADGAVPFIAADAAKAVAAGGFILPTALVLMFIGGAGKSAMFPLHIWLPDAMEGPTPVSALIHAATMVVAGVFQIARLFPLWIEYAGGHMSIVVWVGVFTAFYAAAVACAQTDIKRVLAFSTISQIAFMMVALGVCLPGHDGHIIDHHGSLGYMASMFHLFTHAMFKACLFLGAGCIIHAVHSNEMSAMGGLRKYMPITHATFLISCLAIAGIPFFSGFSSKDEIITACFAYSPVVGWIMTGVAAMTAFYMFRLYYGIFWGTENKELHAHHTPHEGPWTMTFPLIFLCLITVGVGIYTTLGGFLNWGGSFGSFVTANGTDYTIHFDLQIALTSTIIAIISICLATYIYKNDEQPIADKLYKTFPRLHRAAYKRFYMDEVYQYVTHKIIFRCISTPIAWFDRHVIDGTFDFIAWGSNEAGESIRPWQSGDVRHYAVWFITGAIALTLVLLAI
;
A
#
# COMPACT_ATOMS: atom_id res chain seq x y z
N MET A 1 -14.78 -2.59 -3.62
CA MET A 1 -16.02 -2.02 -4.19
C MET A 1 -15.78 -0.68 -4.87
N PHE A 2 -15.25 0.35 -4.22
CA PHE A 2 -14.97 1.67 -4.83
C PHE A 2 -14.17 1.60 -6.14
N PHE A 3 -13.12 0.78 -6.19
CA PHE A 3 -12.30 0.56 -7.38
C PHE A 3 -13.13 0.07 -8.58
N LEU A 4 -13.98 -0.94 -8.37
CA LEU A 4 -14.85 -1.48 -9.40
C LEU A 4 -15.87 -0.43 -9.89
N VAL A 5 -16.49 0.29 -8.95
CA VAL A 5 -17.43 1.36 -9.30
C VAL A 5 -16.76 2.45 -10.14
N GLY A 6 -15.53 2.85 -9.76
CA GLY A 6 -14.74 3.80 -10.54
C GLY A 6 -14.44 3.31 -11.96
N ILE A 7 -14.05 2.03 -12.13
CA ILE A 7 -13.81 1.42 -13.45
C ILE A 7 -15.09 1.39 -14.27
N LEU A 8 -16.22 1.00 -13.69
CA LEU A 8 -17.51 0.93 -14.40
C LEU A 8 -17.99 2.31 -14.86
N ILE A 9 -17.88 3.33 -14.00
CA ILE A 9 -18.19 4.71 -14.38
C ILE A 9 -17.27 5.16 -15.51
N PHE A 10 -15.96 4.93 -15.37
CA PHE A 10 -14.99 5.30 -16.40
C PHE A 10 -15.31 4.61 -17.74
N GLY A 11 -15.48 3.28 -17.74
CA GLY A 11 -15.80 2.52 -18.94
C GLY A 11 -17.13 2.91 -19.59
N TYR A 12 -18.16 3.24 -18.81
CA TYR A 12 -19.44 3.70 -19.34
C TYR A 12 -19.32 5.04 -20.08
N TYR A 13 -18.57 6.00 -19.53
CA TYR A 13 -18.43 7.32 -20.13
C TYR A 13 -17.37 7.40 -21.23
N THR A 14 -16.34 6.54 -21.20
CA THR A 14 -15.29 6.50 -22.24
C THR A 14 -15.57 5.46 -23.34
N GLY A 15 -16.53 4.57 -23.13
CA GLY A 15 -16.86 3.49 -24.07
C GLY A 15 -15.79 2.39 -24.17
N SER A 16 -14.74 2.42 -23.33
CA SER A 16 -13.63 1.46 -23.39
C SER A 16 -13.06 1.13 -22.02
N PHE A 17 -12.65 -0.13 -21.86
CA PHE A 17 -11.85 -0.63 -20.74
C PHE A 17 -10.39 -0.92 -21.13
N SER A 18 -9.98 -0.53 -22.36
CA SER A 18 -8.66 -0.84 -22.88
C SER A 18 -7.60 0.18 -22.42
N PHE A 19 -6.44 -0.33 -22.02
CA PHE A 19 -5.26 0.52 -21.73
C PHE A 19 -4.63 1.14 -23.01
N SER A 20 -4.98 0.70 -24.20
CA SER A 20 -4.55 1.34 -25.45
C SER A 20 -4.96 2.80 -25.53
N PHE A 21 -6.05 3.15 -24.90
CA PHE A 21 -6.53 4.51 -24.71
C PHE A 21 -5.52 5.39 -23.95
N VAL A 22 -4.98 4.88 -22.82
CA VAL A 22 -3.98 5.62 -22.02
C VAL A 22 -2.68 5.79 -22.81
N ASN A 23 -2.28 4.76 -23.56
CA ASN A 23 -1.08 4.83 -24.41
C ASN A 23 -1.23 5.86 -25.55
N ASN A 24 -2.41 5.98 -26.14
CA ASN A 24 -2.67 6.97 -27.19
C ASN A 24 -2.62 8.41 -26.66
N LEU A 25 -3.06 8.65 -25.42
CA LEU A 25 -2.89 9.95 -24.78
C LEU A 25 -1.41 10.32 -24.56
N GLN A 26 -0.57 9.32 -24.27
CA GLN A 26 0.89 9.52 -24.06
C GLN A 26 1.64 9.78 -25.37
N MET A 27 1.13 9.27 -26.51
CA MET A 27 1.81 9.35 -27.81
C MET A 27 1.35 10.52 -28.71
N ALA A 28 0.27 11.20 -28.35
CA ALA A 28 -0.26 12.25 -29.19
C ALA A 28 0.37 13.61 -28.87
N ASP A 29 1.28 14.06 -29.73
CA ASP A 29 1.63 15.47 -29.83
C ASP A 29 0.38 16.29 -30.20
N GLY A 30 -0.27 16.84 -29.19
CA GLY A 30 -1.26 17.91 -29.35
C GLY A 30 -2.63 17.55 -29.92
N ALA A 31 -2.94 16.29 -30.18
CA ALA A 31 -4.29 15.89 -30.60
C ALA A 31 -4.82 14.77 -29.73
N VAL A 32 -5.80 15.06 -28.92
CA VAL A 32 -6.58 14.10 -28.13
C VAL A 32 -7.81 13.68 -28.93
N PRO A 33 -7.71 12.78 -29.93
CA PRO A 33 -8.89 12.47 -30.78
C PRO A 33 -9.77 11.38 -30.15
N PHE A 34 -9.37 10.71 -29.07
CA PHE A 34 -10.07 9.49 -28.67
C PHE A 34 -11.29 9.69 -27.77
N ILE A 35 -11.39 10.81 -27.08
CA ILE A 35 -12.53 11.08 -26.21
C ILE A 35 -13.54 12.04 -26.89
N ALA A 36 -13.33 12.38 -28.14
CA ALA A 36 -14.07 13.48 -28.78
C ALA A 36 -15.62 13.35 -28.79
N ALA A 37 -16.16 12.14 -28.78
CA ALA A 37 -17.62 11.98 -28.79
C ALA A 37 -18.25 11.74 -27.42
N ASP A 38 -17.58 10.94 -26.56
CA ASP A 38 -18.15 10.51 -25.30
C ASP A 38 -17.58 11.28 -24.10
N ALA A 39 -16.37 11.81 -24.19
CA ALA A 39 -15.89 12.80 -23.23
C ALA A 39 -16.58 14.15 -23.43
N ALA A 40 -17.01 14.50 -24.62
CA ALA A 40 -17.92 15.62 -24.78
C ALA A 40 -19.21 15.42 -23.98
N LYS A 41 -19.74 14.19 -23.91
CA LYS A 41 -20.85 13.84 -23.00
C LYS A 41 -20.48 13.93 -21.54
N ALA A 42 -19.29 13.45 -21.15
CA ALA A 42 -18.80 13.50 -19.76
C ALA A 42 -18.47 14.94 -19.33
N VAL A 43 -17.90 15.75 -20.23
CA VAL A 43 -17.66 17.19 -20.00
C VAL A 43 -18.98 17.95 -20.03
N ALA A 44 -19.91 17.63 -20.91
CA ALA A 44 -21.26 18.20 -20.95
C ALA A 44 -22.11 17.78 -19.72
N ALA A 45 -21.84 16.63 -19.10
CA ALA A 45 -22.45 16.19 -17.85
C ALA A 45 -21.86 16.87 -16.60
N GLY A 46 -21.08 17.94 -16.74
CA GLY A 46 -20.66 18.82 -15.65
C GLY A 46 -19.22 18.67 -15.16
N GLY A 47 -18.35 18.00 -15.87
CA GLY A 47 -16.90 17.94 -15.57
C GLY A 47 -16.50 17.18 -14.31
N PHE A 48 -17.46 16.67 -13.52
CA PHE A 48 -17.24 16.04 -12.21
C PHE A 48 -17.14 14.51 -12.25
N ILE A 49 -17.67 13.88 -13.29
CA ILE A 49 -17.86 12.41 -13.33
C ILE A 49 -16.54 11.67 -13.48
N LEU A 50 -15.68 12.07 -14.41
CA LEU A 50 -14.37 11.42 -14.61
C LEU A 50 -13.41 11.63 -13.44
N PRO A 51 -13.27 12.85 -12.86
CA PRO A 51 -12.56 13.03 -11.62
C PRO A 51 -13.08 12.13 -10.50
N THR A 52 -14.39 12.01 -10.33
CA THR A 52 -14.98 11.12 -9.33
C THR A 52 -14.62 9.66 -9.57
N ALA A 53 -14.67 9.19 -10.81
CA ALA A 53 -14.26 7.83 -11.16
C ALA A 53 -12.79 7.57 -10.82
N LEU A 54 -11.89 8.50 -11.14
CA LEU A 54 -10.47 8.41 -10.83
C LEU A 54 -10.21 8.41 -9.31
N VAL A 55 -10.91 9.26 -8.55
CA VAL A 55 -10.83 9.27 -7.07
C VAL A 55 -11.36 7.97 -6.48
N LEU A 56 -12.44 7.40 -6.98
CA LEU A 56 -12.94 6.09 -6.54
C LEU A 56 -11.94 4.97 -6.83
N MET A 57 -11.29 5.01 -8.00
CA MET A 57 -10.20 4.08 -8.32
C MET A 57 -9.01 4.29 -7.39
N PHE A 58 -8.65 5.53 -7.07
CA PHE A 58 -7.59 5.84 -6.10
C PHE A 58 -7.90 5.26 -4.71
N ILE A 59 -9.14 5.38 -4.20
CA ILE A 59 -9.52 4.79 -2.91
C ILE A 59 -9.24 3.28 -2.90
N GLY A 60 -9.53 2.58 -4.00
CA GLY A 60 -9.21 1.16 -4.14
C GLY A 60 -7.71 0.87 -4.14
N GLY A 61 -6.93 1.66 -4.89
CA GLY A 61 -5.46 1.59 -4.90
C GLY A 61 -4.84 1.95 -3.56
N ALA A 62 -5.36 3.00 -2.89
CA ALA A 62 -4.96 3.41 -1.55
C ALA A 62 -5.16 2.29 -0.52
N GLY A 63 -6.25 1.50 -0.66
CA GLY A 63 -6.46 0.31 0.16
C GLY A 63 -5.37 -0.75 0.00
N LYS A 64 -4.95 -1.05 -1.24
CA LYS A 64 -3.84 -1.97 -1.52
C LYS A 64 -2.49 -1.42 -1.08
N SER A 65 -2.28 -0.13 -1.21
CA SER A 65 -1.04 0.56 -0.80
C SER A 65 -1.01 0.95 0.68
N ALA A 66 -1.98 0.50 1.46
CA ALA A 66 -2.08 0.77 2.89
C ALA A 66 -1.99 2.27 3.25
N MET A 67 -2.64 3.13 2.43
CA MET A 67 -2.76 4.56 2.75
C MET A 67 -3.79 4.79 3.86
N PHE A 68 -3.58 5.80 4.69
CA PHE A 68 -4.54 6.19 5.69
C PHE A 68 -5.88 6.62 5.03
N PRO A 69 -7.02 6.19 5.57
CA PRO A 69 -7.25 5.36 6.76
C PRO A 69 -7.18 3.84 6.50
N LEU A 70 -7.01 3.36 5.29
CA LEU A 70 -7.12 1.94 4.89
C LEU A 70 -5.85 1.10 5.15
N HIS A 71 -5.02 1.46 6.14
CA HIS A 71 -3.67 0.91 6.35
C HIS A 71 -3.60 -0.24 7.37
N ILE A 72 -4.62 -0.45 8.18
CA ILE A 72 -4.56 -1.33 9.38
C ILE A 72 -4.23 -2.79 9.06
N TRP A 73 -4.58 -3.28 7.87
CA TRP A 73 -4.34 -4.65 7.46
C TRP A 73 -2.85 -5.00 7.29
N LEU A 74 -2.02 -3.99 6.94
CA LEU A 74 -0.62 -4.24 6.60
C LEU A 74 0.25 -4.64 7.80
N PRO A 75 0.18 -3.98 8.97
CA PRO A 75 0.85 -4.46 10.18
C PRO A 75 0.33 -5.82 10.68
N ASP A 76 -0.94 -6.13 10.45
CA ASP A 76 -1.53 -7.40 10.87
C ASP A 76 -1.11 -8.56 9.95
N ALA A 77 -0.80 -8.26 8.67
CA ALA A 77 -0.21 -9.23 7.74
C ALA A 77 1.19 -9.73 8.17
N MET A 78 1.80 -9.15 9.21
CA MET A 78 3.10 -9.59 9.75
C MET A 78 3.06 -10.93 10.48
N GLU A 79 1.91 -11.50 10.76
CA GLU A 79 1.76 -12.86 11.29
C GLU A 79 2.23 -13.94 10.29
N GLY A 80 2.27 -13.60 8.99
CA GLY A 80 2.76 -14.50 7.93
C GLY A 80 4.27 -14.74 7.98
N PRO A 81 4.76 -15.77 7.23
CA PRO A 81 6.19 -16.04 7.11
C PRO A 81 6.97 -14.84 6.56
N THR A 82 8.17 -14.61 7.09
CA THR A 82 8.98 -13.42 6.75
C THR A 82 9.32 -13.29 5.26
N PRO A 83 9.63 -14.38 4.49
CA PRO A 83 9.84 -14.25 3.04
C PRO A 83 8.60 -13.75 2.28
N VAL A 84 7.39 -14.16 2.72
CA VAL A 84 6.12 -13.66 2.16
C VAL A 84 5.93 -12.18 2.51
N SER A 85 6.25 -11.80 3.75
CA SER A 85 6.25 -10.39 4.16
C SER A 85 7.23 -9.56 3.33
N ALA A 86 8.42 -10.07 3.03
CA ALA A 86 9.38 -9.41 2.15
C ALA A 86 8.79 -9.14 0.76
N LEU A 87 8.13 -10.14 0.15
CA LEU A 87 7.50 -10.01 -1.17
C LEU A 87 6.36 -8.98 -1.15
N ILE A 88 5.46 -9.04 -0.17
CA ILE A 88 4.31 -8.14 -0.03
C ILE A 88 4.77 -6.68 0.10
N HIS A 89 5.78 -6.43 0.95
CA HIS A 89 6.19 -5.08 1.35
C HIS A 89 7.22 -4.44 0.44
N ALA A 90 8.04 -5.23 -0.29
CA ALA A 90 9.11 -4.66 -1.10
C ALA A 90 8.63 -4.19 -2.48
N ALA A 91 8.00 -5.08 -3.27
CA ALA A 91 7.85 -4.84 -4.70
C ALA A 91 6.48 -5.21 -5.29
N THR A 92 5.58 -5.86 -4.55
CA THR A 92 4.38 -6.44 -5.18
C THR A 92 3.08 -5.79 -4.72
N MET A 93 2.52 -6.22 -3.61
CA MET A 93 1.14 -5.87 -3.25
C MET A 93 0.98 -4.39 -2.88
N VAL A 94 1.89 -3.86 -2.07
CA VAL A 94 1.77 -2.48 -1.57
C VAL A 94 2.08 -1.42 -2.61
N VAL A 95 2.82 -1.74 -3.67
CA VAL A 95 3.11 -0.82 -4.77
C VAL A 95 2.01 -0.75 -5.82
N ALA A 96 1.01 -1.65 -5.75
CA ALA A 96 -0.05 -1.74 -6.75
C ALA A 96 -0.85 -0.43 -6.89
N GLY A 97 -1.12 0.29 -5.80
CA GLY A 97 -1.82 1.58 -5.89
C GLY A 97 -0.93 2.70 -6.45
N VAL A 98 0.38 2.69 -6.16
CA VAL A 98 1.35 3.60 -6.79
C VAL A 98 1.38 3.35 -8.29
N PHE A 99 1.52 2.08 -8.69
CA PHE A 99 1.51 1.70 -10.10
C PHE A 99 0.21 2.06 -10.80
N GLN A 100 -0.93 1.90 -10.12
CA GLN A 100 -2.23 2.28 -10.66
C GLN A 100 -2.30 3.77 -11.00
N ILE A 101 -1.89 4.66 -10.09
CA ILE A 101 -1.88 6.10 -10.35
C ILE A 101 -0.87 6.41 -11.47
N ALA A 102 0.32 5.83 -11.42
CA ALA A 102 1.33 6.02 -12.44
C ALA A 102 0.84 5.54 -13.83
N ARG A 103 0.12 4.42 -13.90
CA ARG A 103 -0.44 3.89 -15.15
C ARG A 103 -1.58 4.74 -15.71
N LEU A 104 -2.39 5.34 -14.83
CA LEU A 104 -3.50 6.22 -15.18
C LEU A 104 -3.08 7.70 -15.12
N PHE A 105 -1.79 7.99 -14.97
CA PHE A 105 -1.28 9.35 -14.77
C PHE A 105 -1.72 10.35 -15.84
N PRO A 106 -1.69 10.02 -17.15
CA PRO A 106 -2.19 10.93 -18.17
C PRO A 106 -3.66 11.31 -17.99
N LEU A 107 -4.50 10.36 -17.55
CA LEU A 107 -5.91 10.63 -17.29
C LEU A 107 -6.10 11.53 -16.06
N TRP A 108 -5.26 11.35 -15.03
CA TRP A 108 -5.28 12.22 -13.86
C TRP A 108 -4.95 13.66 -14.23
N ILE A 109 -3.91 13.88 -15.01
CA ILE A 109 -3.49 15.23 -15.42
C ILE A 109 -4.56 15.88 -16.28
N GLU A 110 -5.10 15.16 -17.26
CA GLU A 110 -6.07 15.69 -18.20
C GLU A 110 -7.43 15.99 -17.57
N TYR A 111 -7.98 15.03 -16.78
CA TYR A 111 -9.37 15.13 -16.30
C TYR A 111 -9.48 15.45 -14.80
N ALA A 112 -8.48 15.22 -14.01
CA ALA A 112 -8.55 15.34 -12.56
C ALA A 112 -7.34 16.06 -11.93
N GLY A 113 -6.60 16.87 -12.69
CA GLY A 113 -5.39 17.55 -12.22
C GLY A 113 -5.60 18.33 -10.92
N GLY A 114 -6.70 19.05 -10.78
CA GLY A 114 -7.08 19.74 -9.54
C GLY A 114 -7.34 18.83 -8.34
N HIS A 115 -7.66 17.55 -8.56
CA HIS A 115 -7.94 16.55 -7.53
C HIS A 115 -6.68 15.77 -7.09
N MET A 116 -5.54 15.96 -7.77
CA MET A 116 -4.25 15.37 -7.35
C MET A 116 -3.84 15.83 -5.95
N SER A 117 -4.31 16.97 -5.49
CA SER A 117 -4.14 17.44 -4.10
C SER A 117 -4.66 16.43 -3.06
N ILE A 118 -5.69 15.63 -3.37
CA ILE A 118 -6.18 14.56 -2.49
C ILE A 118 -5.08 13.49 -2.32
N VAL A 119 -4.43 13.10 -3.41
CA VAL A 119 -3.33 12.13 -3.39
C VAL A 119 -2.16 12.66 -2.58
N VAL A 120 -1.80 13.94 -2.76
CA VAL A 120 -0.74 14.61 -1.97
C VAL A 120 -1.05 14.54 -0.47
N TRP A 121 -2.20 15.06 -0.03
CA TRP A 121 -2.48 15.18 1.40
C TRP A 121 -2.72 13.84 2.08
N VAL A 122 -3.36 12.87 1.41
CA VAL A 122 -3.46 11.50 1.90
C VAL A 122 -2.07 10.88 2.04
N GLY A 123 -1.19 11.09 1.06
CA GLY A 123 0.19 10.62 1.10
C GLY A 123 1.00 11.27 2.24
N VAL A 124 0.99 12.62 2.35
CA VAL A 124 1.72 13.38 3.38
C VAL A 124 1.28 12.94 4.79
N PHE A 125 -0.03 12.87 5.03
CA PHE A 125 -0.55 12.43 6.32
C PHE A 125 -0.14 10.98 6.63
N THR A 126 -0.26 10.09 5.65
CA THR A 126 0.13 8.68 5.81
C THR A 126 1.61 8.53 6.09
N ALA A 127 2.46 9.27 5.38
CA ALA A 127 3.91 9.24 5.57
C ALA A 127 4.31 9.65 6.99
N PHE A 128 3.75 10.76 7.47
CA PHE A 128 3.99 11.27 8.83
C PHE A 128 3.46 10.32 9.90
N TYR A 129 2.20 9.90 9.79
CA TYR A 129 1.57 8.97 10.71
C TYR A 129 2.37 7.67 10.85
N ALA A 130 2.71 7.04 9.72
CA ALA A 130 3.43 5.77 9.73
C ALA A 130 4.85 5.91 10.30
N ALA A 131 5.56 7.00 10.01
CA ALA A 131 6.87 7.28 10.59
C ALA A 131 6.80 7.48 12.11
N ALA A 132 5.79 8.22 12.60
CA ALA A 132 5.58 8.43 14.03
C ALA A 132 5.28 7.11 14.76
N VAL A 133 4.44 6.24 14.19
CA VAL A 133 4.17 4.91 14.75
C VAL A 133 5.42 4.03 14.73
N ALA A 134 6.20 4.03 13.64
CA ALA A 134 7.44 3.26 13.51
C ALA A 134 8.47 3.60 14.61
N CYS A 135 8.52 4.86 15.04
CA CYS A 135 9.40 5.29 16.14
C CYS A 135 9.08 4.61 17.48
N ALA A 136 7.85 4.13 17.70
CA ALA A 136 7.40 3.57 18.97
C ALA A 136 7.26 2.05 18.98
N GLN A 137 7.24 1.38 17.82
CA GLN A 137 7.07 -0.08 17.73
C GLN A 137 8.30 -0.83 18.27
N THR A 138 8.07 -2.02 18.85
CA THR A 138 9.11 -2.90 19.44
C THR A 138 9.32 -4.19 18.65
N ASP A 139 8.38 -4.57 17.80
CA ASP A 139 8.47 -5.72 16.91
C ASP A 139 9.19 -5.34 15.61
N ILE A 140 10.26 -6.09 15.23
CA ILE A 140 11.07 -5.84 14.04
C ILE A 140 10.23 -5.80 12.75
N LYS A 141 9.29 -6.75 12.59
CA LYS A 141 8.42 -6.80 11.40
C LYS A 141 7.47 -5.62 11.36
N ARG A 142 6.90 -5.21 12.51
CA ARG A 142 5.99 -4.07 12.60
C ARG A 142 6.70 -2.75 12.32
N VAL A 143 7.92 -2.55 12.83
CA VAL A 143 8.74 -1.37 12.46
C VAL A 143 8.94 -1.31 10.95
N LEU A 144 9.32 -2.44 10.32
CA LEU A 144 9.51 -2.52 8.88
C LEU A 144 8.20 -2.33 8.09
N ALA A 145 7.07 -2.80 8.61
CA ALA A 145 5.74 -2.59 8.00
C ALA A 145 5.35 -1.12 7.99
N PHE A 146 5.42 -0.42 9.12
CA PHE A 146 5.15 1.02 9.18
C PHE A 146 6.16 1.84 8.37
N SER A 147 7.41 1.41 8.35
CA SER A 147 8.41 1.98 7.44
C SER A 147 8.01 1.79 5.97
N THR A 148 7.40 0.66 5.58
CA THR A 148 6.87 0.46 4.22
C THR A 148 5.74 1.43 3.92
N ILE A 149 4.74 1.54 4.80
CA ILE A 149 3.62 2.48 4.65
C ILE A 149 4.16 3.90 4.40
N SER A 150 5.14 4.32 5.20
CA SER A 150 5.77 5.64 5.05
C SER A 150 6.45 5.80 3.69
N GLN A 151 7.22 4.82 3.20
CA GLN A 151 7.93 4.92 1.92
C GLN A 151 6.98 4.84 0.71
N ILE A 152 5.94 4.02 0.76
CA ILE A 152 4.90 4.01 -0.28
C ILE A 152 4.16 5.35 -0.32
N ALA A 153 3.93 5.96 0.84
CA ALA A 153 3.35 7.30 0.90
C ALA A 153 4.28 8.37 0.29
N PHE A 154 5.61 8.26 0.41
CA PHE A 154 6.55 9.10 -0.34
C PHE A 154 6.31 9.01 -1.86
N MET A 155 6.14 7.80 -2.39
CA MET A 155 5.88 7.58 -3.82
C MET A 155 4.54 8.19 -4.24
N MET A 156 3.51 8.05 -3.40
CA MET A 156 2.19 8.65 -3.65
C MET A 156 2.25 10.18 -3.67
N VAL A 157 2.96 10.79 -2.71
CA VAL A 157 3.17 12.23 -2.68
C VAL A 157 3.90 12.68 -3.95
N ALA A 158 4.96 11.98 -4.35
CA ALA A 158 5.71 12.31 -5.55
C ALA A 158 4.84 12.32 -6.82
N LEU A 159 3.95 11.34 -6.99
CA LEU A 159 2.96 11.35 -8.08
C LEU A 159 1.96 12.50 -7.94
N GLY A 160 1.50 12.75 -6.71
CA GLY A 160 0.49 13.78 -6.44
C GLY A 160 0.97 15.21 -6.68
N VAL A 161 2.25 15.51 -6.45
CA VAL A 161 2.85 16.85 -6.64
C VAL A 161 3.21 17.16 -8.09
N CYS A 162 3.06 16.20 -9.01
CA CYS A 162 3.21 16.47 -10.43
C CYS A 162 2.17 17.49 -10.89
N LEU A 163 2.63 18.62 -11.40
CA LEU A 163 1.78 19.67 -11.95
C LEU A 163 1.63 19.47 -13.46
N PRO A 164 0.44 19.71 -14.03
CA PRO A 164 0.30 19.80 -15.49
C PRO A 164 1.16 20.97 -15.97
N GLY A 165 1.89 20.78 -17.07
CA GLY A 165 2.66 21.84 -17.70
C GLY A 165 1.76 23.02 -18.09
N HIS A 166 2.33 24.22 -18.14
CA HIS A 166 1.61 25.47 -18.41
C HIS A 166 0.92 25.48 -19.78
N ASP A 167 1.36 24.62 -20.69
CA ASP A 167 0.86 24.51 -22.06
C ASP A 167 0.07 23.21 -22.35
N GLY A 168 -0.41 22.53 -21.31
CA GLY A 168 -1.14 21.25 -21.45
C GLY A 168 -0.26 20.05 -21.82
N HIS A 169 1.05 20.24 -22.00
CA HIS A 169 2.00 19.15 -22.18
C HIS A 169 2.37 18.55 -20.83
N ILE A 170 2.29 17.21 -20.72
CA ILE A 170 2.62 16.43 -19.52
C ILE A 170 4.10 16.60 -19.12
N ILE A 171 4.90 17.26 -19.93
CA ILE A 171 6.34 17.36 -19.87
C ILE A 171 6.75 18.82 -19.70
N ASP A 172 6.48 19.39 -18.54
CA ASP A 172 7.28 20.50 -18.06
C ASP A 172 8.36 19.97 -17.12
N HIS A 173 9.54 20.58 -17.10
CA HIS A 173 10.73 20.12 -16.35
C HIS A 173 10.47 19.86 -14.86
N HIS A 174 9.40 20.41 -14.29
CA HIS A 174 8.99 20.19 -12.91
C HIS A 174 7.87 19.17 -12.73
N GLY A 175 6.95 19.00 -13.69
CA GLY A 175 5.80 18.10 -13.56
C GLY A 175 6.16 16.62 -13.68
N SER A 176 7.08 16.28 -14.57
CA SER A 176 7.52 14.89 -14.77
C SER A 176 8.57 14.43 -13.75
N LEU A 177 9.19 15.33 -13.00
CA LEU A 177 10.16 14.97 -11.95
C LEU A 177 9.53 14.08 -10.89
N GLY A 178 8.36 14.43 -10.36
CA GLY A 178 7.68 13.64 -9.34
C GLY A 178 7.28 12.24 -9.83
N TYR A 179 6.86 12.12 -11.10
CA TYR A 179 6.54 10.82 -11.70
C TYR A 179 7.78 9.94 -11.79
N MET A 180 8.86 10.44 -12.38
CA MET A 180 10.14 9.73 -12.50
C MET A 180 10.68 9.36 -11.12
N ALA A 181 10.71 10.31 -10.18
CA ALA A 181 11.20 10.11 -8.83
C ALA A 181 10.40 9.04 -8.07
N SER A 182 9.07 9.02 -8.22
CA SER A 182 8.21 7.99 -7.64
C SER A 182 8.55 6.60 -8.16
N MET A 183 8.65 6.43 -9.48
CA MET A 183 8.95 5.15 -10.11
C MET A 183 10.39 4.70 -9.82
N PHE A 184 11.33 5.64 -9.77
CA PHE A 184 12.71 5.34 -9.39
C PHE A 184 12.80 4.93 -7.91
N HIS A 185 12.07 5.61 -7.02
CA HIS A 185 12.01 5.22 -5.61
C HIS A 185 11.34 3.85 -5.41
N LEU A 186 10.35 3.50 -6.24
CA LEU A 186 9.74 2.17 -6.25
C LEU A 186 10.79 1.09 -6.54
N PHE A 187 11.63 1.29 -7.56
CA PHE A 187 12.71 0.36 -7.90
C PHE A 187 13.74 0.23 -6.77
N THR A 188 14.26 1.35 -6.26
CA THR A 188 15.26 1.34 -5.18
C THR A 188 14.70 0.77 -3.89
N HIS A 189 13.45 1.12 -3.55
CA HIS A 189 12.71 0.59 -2.41
C HIS A 189 12.58 -0.93 -2.47
N ALA A 190 12.26 -1.48 -3.64
CA ALA A 190 12.16 -2.93 -3.81
C ALA A 190 13.45 -3.64 -3.37
N MET A 191 14.62 -3.09 -3.72
CA MET A 191 15.91 -3.70 -3.41
C MET A 191 16.25 -3.63 -1.92
N PHE A 192 16.32 -2.42 -1.35
CA PHE A 192 16.72 -2.29 0.05
C PHE A 192 15.65 -2.82 1.03
N LYS A 193 14.36 -2.76 0.67
CA LYS A 193 13.29 -3.23 1.54
C LYS A 193 13.21 -4.76 1.58
N ALA A 194 13.37 -5.42 0.44
CA ALA A 194 13.49 -6.88 0.41
C ALA A 194 14.68 -7.34 1.26
N CYS A 195 15.84 -6.65 1.14
CA CYS A 195 17.03 -6.94 1.94
C CYS A 195 16.75 -6.78 3.44
N LEU A 196 16.06 -5.72 3.88
CA LEU A 196 15.69 -5.51 5.29
C LEU A 196 14.76 -6.61 5.83
N PHE A 197 13.73 -6.99 5.06
CA PHE A 197 12.81 -8.04 5.50
C PHE A 197 13.46 -9.43 5.51
N LEU A 198 14.24 -9.78 4.49
CA LEU A 198 14.96 -11.04 4.47
C LEU A 198 16.02 -11.09 5.60
N GLY A 199 16.72 -9.97 5.84
CA GLY A 199 17.61 -9.83 6.99
C GLY A 199 16.90 -9.98 8.32
N ALA A 200 15.71 -9.39 8.48
CA ALA A 200 14.85 -9.62 9.63
C ALA A 200 14.47 -11.10 9.76
N GLY A 201 14.24 -11.80 8.66
CA GLY A 201 14.00 -13.23 8.63
C GLY A 201 15.18 -14.04 9.17
N CYS A 202 16.42 -13.69 8.79
CA CYS A 202 17.63 -14.31 9.33
C CYS A 202 17.76 -14.08 10.83
N ILE A 203 17.49 -12.86 11.29
CA ILE A 203 17.54 -12.50 12.72
C ILE A 203 16.50 -13.27 13.52
N ILE A 204 15.24 -13.29 13.05
CA ILE A 204 14.15 -14.02 13.71
C ILE A 204 14.45 -15.53 13.76
N HIS A 205 15.04 -16.07 12.69
CA HIS A 205 15.45 -17.48 12.65
C HIS A 205 16.52 -17.79 13.70
N ALA A 206 17.46 -16.87 13.94
CA ALA A 206 18.52 -17.04 14.92
C ALA A 206 18.06 -16.80 16.37
N VAL A 207 17.06 -15.93 16.59
CA VAL A 207 16.62 -15.50 17.94
C VAL A 207 15.31 -16.16 18.36
N HIS A 208 14.53 -16.69 17.40
CA HIS A 208 13.18 -17.24 17.61
C HIS A 208 12.17 -16.26 18.22
N SER A 209 12.39 -14.95 18.05
CA SER A 209 11.51 -13.89 18.53
C SER A 209 11.45 -12.73 17.54
N ASN A 210 10.29 -12.07 17.44
CA ASN A 210 10.12 -10.83 16.68
C ASN A 210 10.43 -9.58 17.52
N GLU A 211 10.46 -9.70 18.86
CA GLU A 211 10.62 -8.57 19.76
C GLU A 211 12.08 -8.12 19.86
N MET A 212 12.30 -6.81 19.72
CA MET A 212 13.65 -6.22 19.82
C MET A 212 14.28 -6.43 21.20
N SER A 213 13.46 -6.55 22.26
CA SER A 213 13.93 -6.81 23.62
C SER A 213 14.58 -8.19 23.78
N ALA A 214 14.24 -9.14 22.91
CA ALA A 214 14.89 -10.46 22.89
C ALA A 214 16.21 -10.47 22.08
N MET A 215 16.52 -9.38 21.39
CA MET A 215 17.71 -9.21 20.54
C MET A 215 18.78 -8.41 21.30
N GLY A 216 19.94 -8.24 20.70
CA GLY A 216 21.05 -7.45 21.21
C GLY A 216 22.40 -8.12 20.92
N GLY A 217 23.43 -7.33 20.62
CA GLY A 217 24.79 -7.82 20.42
C GLY A 217 25.02 -8.74 19.20
N LEU A 218 24.03 -8.91 18.30
CA LEU A 218 24.04 -9.93 17.24
C LEU A 218 25.13 -9.71 16.18
N ARG A 219 25.76 -8.55 16.11
CA ARG A 219 26.79 -8.22 15.10
C ARG A 219 27.96 -9.21 15.05
N LYS A 220 28.30 -9.84 16.16
CA LYS A 220 29.41 -10.78 16.24
C LYS A 220 29.05 -12.16 15.68
N TYR A 221 27.81 -12.54 15.80
CA TYR A 221 27.29 -13.86 15.43
C TYR A 221 26.75 -13.90 14.00
N MET A 222 26.32 -12.75 13.46
CA MET A 222 25.69 -12.63 12.15
C MET A 222 26.34 -11.51 11.32
N PRO A 223 27.63 -11.62 10.93
CA PRO A 223 28.36 -10.55 10.28
C PRO A 223 27.82 -10.18 8.88
N ILE A 224 27.36 -11.16 8.10
CA ILE A 224 26.81 -10.93 6.75
C ILE A 224 25.46 -10.22 6.87
N THR A 225 24.57 -10.77 7.69
CA THR A 225 23.25 -10.17 7.96
C THR A 225 23.40 -8.75 8.52
N HIS A 226 24.33 -8.54 9.45
CA HIS A 226 24.65 -7.23 10.01
C HIS A 226 25.07 -6.22 8.94
N ALA A 227 26.04 -6.57 8.08
CA ALA A 227 26.57 -5.68 7.06
C ALA A 227 25.47 -5.32 6.01
N THR A 228 24.73 -6.31 5.52
CA THR A 228 23.68 -6.10 4.52
C THR A 228 22.48 -5.31 5.09
N PHE A 229 22.13 -5.54 6.36
CA PHE A 229 21.10 -4.77 7.04
C PHE A 229 21.52 -3.31 7.25
N LEU A 230 22.79 -3.06 7.66
CA LEU A 230 23.32 -1.70 7.80
C LEU A 230 23.29 -0.93 6.48
N ILE A 231 23.77 -1.55 5.38
CA ILE A 231 23.75 -0.94 4.05
C ILE A 231 22.32 -0.57 3.63
N SER A 232 21.37 -1.46 3.88
CA SER A 232 19.96 -1.19 3.60
C SER A 232 19.36 -0.09 4.50
N CYS A 233 19.80 0.01 5.77
CA CYS A 233 19.44 1.11 6.66
C CYS A 233 20.00 2.46 6.17
N LEU A 234 21.23 2.49 5.65
CA LEU A 234 21.84 3.68 5.06
C LEU A 234 21.11 4.09 3.78
N ALA A 235 20.73 3.10 2.95
CA ALA A 235 19.97 3.35 1.74
C ALA A 235 18.59 3.98 2.04
N ILE A 236 17.80 3.38 2.92
CA ILE A 236 16.48 3.91 3.28
C ILE A 236 16.58 5.25 4.04
N ALA A 237 17.65 5.51 4.77
CA ALA A 237 17.89 6.80 5.41
C ALA A 237 18.21 7.92 4.40
N GLY A 238 18.59 7.58 3.17
CA GLY A 238 18.93 8.55 2.13
C GLY A 238 20.35 9.10 2.30
N ILE A 239 21.32 8.23 2.61
CA ILE A 239 22.74 8.62 2.68
C ILE A 239 23.35 8.54 1.27
N PRO A 240 24.18 9.55 0.85
CA PRO A 240 24.85 9.55 -0.44
C PRO A 240 25.57 8.24 -0.76
N PHE A 241 25.66 7.91 -2.02
CA PHE A 241 26.21 6.66 -2.59
C PHE A 241 25.37 5.39 -2.36
N PHE A 242 24.22 5.49 -1.71
CA PHE A 242 23.23 4.42 -1.65
C PHE A 242 22.00 4.77 -2.49
N SER A 243 21.35 3.75 -3.05
CA SER A 243 20.26 3.94 -4.02
C SER A 243 19.08 4.79 -3.54
N GLY A 244 18.82 4.80 -2.25
CA GLY A 244 17.73 5.58 -1.63
C GLY A 244 18.01 7.08 -1.57
N PHE A 245 19.26 7.52 -1.67
CA PHE A 245 19.61 8.93 -1.66
C PHE A 245 19.02 9.64 -2.88
N SER A 246 19.46 9.25 -4.08
CA SER A 246 19.06 9.89 -5.33
C SER A 246 17.54 9.90 -5.51
N SER A 247 16.88 8.77 -5.22
CA SER A 247 15.43 8.66 -5.38
C SER A 247 14.63 9.50 -4.38
N LYS A 248 15.08 9.64 -3.13
CA LYS A 248 14.43 10.49 -2.13
C LYS A 248 14.67 11.97 -2.36
N ASP A 249 15.88 12.33 -2.75
CA ASP A 249 16.24 13.70 -3.03
C ASP A 249 15.37 14.29 -4.14
N GLU A 250 15.19 13.55 -5.22
CA GLU A 250 14.29 13.91 -6.31
C GLU A 250 12.83 14.07 -5.84
N ILE A 251 12.33 13.19 -4.96
CA ILE A 251 10.99 13.33 -4.38
C ILE A 251 10.87 14.60 -3.55
N ILE A 252 11.85 14.86 -2.69
CA ILE A 252 11.85 16.06 -1.83
C ILE A 252 11.92 17.33 -2.69
N THR A 253 12.74 17.32 -3.75
CA THR A 253 12.84 18.42 -4.71
C THR A 253 11.48 18.68 -5.39
N ALA A 254 10.79 17.65 -5.87
CA ALA A 254 9.45 17.77 -6.41
C ALA A 254 8.44 18.32 -5.39
N CYS A 255 8.55 17.91 -4.12
CA CYS A 255 7.70 18.40 -3.04
C CYS A 255 7.93 19.89 -2.76
N PHE A 256 9.19 20.36 -2.77
CA PHE A 256 9.50 21.80 -2.60
C PHE A 256 9.03 22.62 -3.79
N ALA A 257 9.12 22.10 -5.01
CA ALA A 257 8.59 22.75 -6.21
C ALA A 257 7.07 22.95 -6.13
N TYR A 258 6.34 21.96 -5.58
CA TYR A 258 4.89 22.05 -5.38
C TYR A 258 4.52 23.01 -4.23
N SER A 259 5.12 22.84 -3.06
CA SER A 259 4.86 23.67 -1.87
C SER A 259 5.97 23.52 -0.84
N PRO A 260 6.53 24.64 -0.32
CA PRO A 260 7.49 24.59 0.78
C PRO A 260 6.99 23.84 2.01
N VAL A 261 5.68 23.90 2.31
CA VAL A 261 5.07 23.21 3.45
C VAL A 261 5.17 21.69 3.27
N VAL A 262 4.81 21.18 2.09
CA VAL A 262 4.92 19.76 1.77
C VAL A 262 6.38 19.34 1.77
N GLY A 263 7.29 20.10 1.18
CA GLY A 263 8.73 19.86 1.19
C GLY A 263 9.30 19.68 2.60
N TRP A 264 9.01 20.61 3.52
CA TRP A 264 9.48 20.53 4.90
C TRP A 264 8.86 19.37 5.69
N ILE A 265 7.57 19.06 5.50
CA ILE A 265 6.94 17.91 6.15
C ILE A 265 7.61 16.62 5.68
N MET A 266 7.81 16.45 4.35
CA MET A 266 8.44 15.25 3.79
C MET A 266 9.91 15.12 4.21
N THR A 267 10.65 16.24 4.32
CA THR A 267 12.00 16.26 4.89
C THR A 267 11.99 15.81 6.37
N GLY A 268 11.02 16.26 7.15
CA GLY A 268 10.82 15.81 8.52
C GLY A 268 10.52 14.31 8.62
N VAL A 269 9.71 13.78 7.71
CA VAL A 269 9.44 12.33 7.63
C VAL A 269 10.69 11.54 7.23
N ALA A 270 11.54 12.09 6.34
CA ALA A 270 12.84 11.49 6.01
C ALA A 270 13.76 11.43 7.24
N ALA A 271 13.80 12.50 8.04
CA ALA A 271 14.52 12.53 9.32
C ALA A 271 14.03 11.45 10.30
N MET A 272 12.71 11.34 10.48
CA MET A 272 12.12 10.27 11.30
C MET A 272 12.46 8.88 10.74
N THR A 273 12.52 8.72 9.42
CA THR A 273 12.91 7.45 8.77
C THR A 273 14.33 7.07 9.17
N ALA A 274 15.28 7.97 9.07
CA ALA A 274 16.66 7.74 9.48
C ALA A 274 16.73 7.38 10.98
N PHE A 275 15.99 8.10 11.82
CA PHE A 275 15.96 7.88 13.26
C PHE A 275 15.44 6.49 13.64
N TYR A 276 14.23 6.09 13.19
CA TYR A 276 13.66 4.80 13.62
C TYR A 276 14.38 3.59 13.00
N MET A 277 14.97 3.73 11.80
CA MET A 277 15.76 2.65 11.21
C MET A 277 17.05 2.41 11.98
N PHE A 278 17.73 3.46 12.43
CA PHE A 278 18.91 3.32 13.25
C PHE A 278 18.60 2.94 14.69
N ARG A 279 17.45 3.35 15.25
CA ARG A 279 16.94 2.79 16.50
C ARG A 279 16.76 1.26 16.38
N LEU A 280 16.13 0.79 15.30
CA LEU A 280 15.98 -0.64 15.03
C LEU A 280 17.34 -1.34 14.89
N TYR A 281 18.25 -0.77 14.11
CA TYR A 281 19.58 -1.31 13.89
C TYR A 281 20.38 -1.45 15.20
N TYR A 282 20.40 -0.41 16.04
CA TYR A 282 21.10 -0.47 17.31
C TYR A 282 20.47 -1.44 18.29
N GLY A 283 19.16 -1.51 18.36
CA GLY A 283 18.46 -2.46 19.24
C GLY A 283 18.70 -3.92 18.88
N ILE A 284 19.05 -4.24 17.64
CA ILE A 284 19.31 -5.61 17.18
C ILE A 284 20.80 -5.98 17.30
N PHE A 285 21.67 -5.15 16.74
CA PHE A 285 23.08 -5.52 16.51
C PHE A 285 24.05 -5.02 17.60
N TRP A 286 23.63 -4.03 18.37
CA TRP A 286 24.43 -3.45 19.45
C TRP A 286 23.82 -3.76 20.81
N GLY A 287 24.42 -3.27 21.86
CA GLY A 287 23.98 -3.53 23.22
C GLY A 287 24.52 -4.85 23.79
N THR A 288 24.05 -5.21 24.98
CA THR A 288 24.39 -6.45 25.66
C THR A 288 23.68 -7.64 25.04
N GLU A 289 24.39 -8.75 25.01
CA GLU A 289 23.85 -10.03 24.59
C GLU A 289 22.75 -10.47 25.57
N ASN A 290 21.62 -10.94 25.05
CA ASN A 290 20.56 -11.49 25.90
C ASN A 290 21.02 -12.84 26.49
N LYS A 291 21.33 -12.84 27.78
CA LYS A 291 21.84 -14.03 28.49
C LYS A 291 20.89 -15.22 28.49
N GLU A 292 19.57 -14.96 28.48
CA GLU A 292 18.56 -16.02 28.40
C GLU A 292 18.59 -16.72 27.06
N LEU A 293 18.76 -15.95 25.98
CA LEU A 293 18.87 -16.48 24.61
C LEU A 293 20.10 -17.40 24.51
N HIS A 294 21.26 -16.95 25.03
CA HIS A 294 22.50 -17.72 24.99
C HIS A 294 22.51 -18.97 25.89
N ALA A 295 21.67 -19.02 26.92
CA ALA A 295 21.51 -20.21 27.76
C ALA A 295 20.84 -21.38 27.03
N HIS A 296 19.99 -21.08 26.04
CA HIS A 296 19.24 -22.11 25.32
C HIS A 296 19.74 -22.33 23.87
N HIS A 297 20.23 -21.30 23.21
CA HIS A 297 20.69 -21.38 21.84
C HIS A 297 21.68 -20.26 21.52
N THR A 298 22.83 -20.60 20.94
CA THR A 298 23.77 -19.58 20.44
C THR A 298 23.33 -19.10 19.08
N PRO A 299 23.05 -17.80 18.89
CA PRO A 299 22.72 -17.26 17.57
C PRO A 299 23.84 -17.56 16.56
N HIS A 300 23.47 -17.86 15.31
CA HIS A 300 24.43 -18.12 14.25
C HIS A 300 23.95 -17.50 12.95
N GLU A 301 24.87 -17.27 12.02
CA GLU A 301 24.53 -16.77 10.68
C GLU A 301 23.63 -17.76 9.95
N GLY A 302 22.71 -17.24 9.14
CA GLY A 302 21.84 -18.06 8.30
C GLY A 302 22.61 -18.87 7.24
N PRO A 303 22.05 -19.97 6.75
CA PRO A 303 22.65 -20.75 5.67
C PRO A 303 22.84 -19.91 4.40
N TRP A 304 23.69 -20.39 3.48
CA TRP A 304 23.98 -19.69 2.23
C TRP A 304 22.71 -19.36 1.40
N THR A 305 21.70 -20.21 1.44
CA THR A 305 20.41 -19.97 0.80
C THR A 305 19.66 -18.73 1.29
N MET A 306 19.94 -18.29 2.53
CA MET A 306 19.38 -17.06 3.11
C MET A 306 20.32 -15.86 2.90
N THR A 307 21.65 -16.06 3.03
CA THR A 307 22.62 -14.96 2.97
C THR A 307 22.94 -14.51 1.53
N PHE A 308 22.86 -15.41 0.53
CA PHE A 308 23.10 -15.06 -0.87
C PHE A 308 22.12 -14.00 -1.40
N PRO A 309 20.78 -14.13 -1.20
CA PRO A 309 19.85 -13.07 -1.59
C PRO A 309 20.14 -11.72 -0.94
N LEU A 310 20.57 -11.71 0.33
CA LEU A 310 20.94 -10.47 1.03
C LEU A 310 22.14 -9.78 0.36
N ILE A 311 23.18 -10.54 0.06
CA ILE A 311 24.38 -10.02 -0.62
C ILE A 311 24.00 -9.49 -2.01
N PHE A 312 23.23 -10.25 -2.78
CA PHE A 312 22.80 -9.85 -4.13
C PHE A 312 22.01 -8.54 -4.13
N LEU A 313 20.99 -8.42 -3.27
CA LEU A 313 20.18 -7.19 -3.14
C LEU A 313 21.02 -6.01 -2.65
N CYS A 314 21.95 -6.27 -1.75
CA CYS A 314 22.86 -5.27 -1.22
C CYS A 314 23.80 -4.72 -2.32
N LEU A 315 24.36 -5.59 -3.16
CA LEU A 315 25.21 -5.19 -4.30
C LEU A 315 24.45 -4.31 -5.29
N ILE A 316 23.19 -4.64 -5.60
CA ILE A 316 22.35 -3.80 -6.46
C ILE A 316 22.10 -2.44 -5.77
N THR A 317 21.76 -2.43 -4.48
CA THR A 317 21.50 -1.21 -3.71
C THR A 317 22.70 -0.26 -3.72
N VAL A 318 23.91 -0.77 -3.53
CA VAL A 318 25.16 0.02 -3.58
C VAL A 318 25.50 0.40 -5.03
N GLY A 319 25.43 -0.54 -5.97
CA GLY A 319 25.78 -0.31 -7.37
C GLY A 319 24.92 0.78 -8.02
N VAL A 320 23.60 0.70 -7.83
CA VAL A 320 22.67 1.74 -8.31
C VAL A 320 22.94 3.07 -7.60
N GLY A 321 23.19 3.06 -6.29
CA GLY A 321 23.49 4.27 -5.52
C GLY A 321 24.75 4.99 -6.00
N ILE A 322 25.83 4.26 -6.23
CA ILE A 322 27.08 4.82 -6.76
C ILE A 322 26.85 5.36 -8.18
N TYR A 323 26.22 4.56 -9.05
CA TYR A 323 25.94 4.95 -10.43
C TYR A 323 25.11 6.23 -10.52
N THR A 324 24.02 6.33 -9.80
CA THR A 324 23.12 7.48 -9.86
C THR A 324 23.69 8.72 -9.15
N THR A 325 24.40 8.54 -8.03
CA THR A 325 25.03 9.67 -7.34
C THR A 325 26.15 10.26 -8.17
N LEU A 326 27.06 9.43 -8.73
CA LEU A 326 28.11 9.91 -9.61
C LEU A 326 27.56 10.44 -10.93
N GLY A 327 26.55 9.78 -11.51
CA GLY A 327 25.89 10.21 -12.75
C GLY A 327 25.27 11.59 -12.62
N GLY A 328 24.59 11.86 -11.49
CA GLY A 328 24.01 13.18 -11.20
C GLY A 328 25.06 14.29 -11.03
N PHE A 329 26.21 13.98 -10.43
CA PHE A 329 27.30 14.94 -10.31
C PHE A 329 28.12 15.14 -11.59
N LEU A 330 28.30 14.10 -12.40
CA LEU A 330 29.14 14.09 -13.58
C LEU A 330 28.36 14.26 -14.88
N ASN A 331 27.04 14.36 -14.84
CA ASN A 331 26.15 14.45 -16.00
C ASN A 331 26.42 13.36 -17.06
N TRP A 332 26.65 12.12 -16.63
CA TRP A 332 26.89 10.99 -17.52
C TRP A 332 25.88 9.86 -17.27
N GLY A 333 25.55 9.18 -18.35
CA GLY A 333 24.71 7.98 -18.32
C GLY A 333 23.30 8.20 -18.82
N GLY A 334 22.66 7.11 -19.31
CA GLY A 334 21.26 7.09 -19.69
C GLY A 334 20.36 7.27 -18.47
N SER A 335 19.30 8.04 -18.61
CA SER A 335 18.44 8.36 -17.49
C SER A 335 17.39 7.27 -17.27
N PHE A 336 17.11 6.96 -16.01
CA PHE A 336 15.96 6.13 -15.64
C PHE A 336 14.65 6.76 -16.14
N GLY A 337 14.62 8.09 -16.24
CA GLY A 337 13.51 8.85 -16.76
C GLY A 337 13.15 8.49 -18.20
N SER A 338 14.12 8.37 -19.09
CA SER A 338 13.89 8.00 -20.50
C SER A 338 13.33 6.57 -20.66
N PHE A 339 13.61 5.69 -19.72
CA PHE A 339 13.07 4.34 -19.70
C PHE A 339 11.61 4.30 -19.21
N VAL A 340 11.25 5.18 -18.29
CA VAL A 340 9.93 5.16 -17.63
C VAL A 340 8.93 6.06 -18.33
N THR A 341 9.37 7.14 -18.97
CA THR A 341 8.50 8.07 -19.70
C THR A 341 8.21 7.57 -21.11
N ALA A 342 6.93 7.59 -21.51
CA ALA A 342 6.51 7.08 -22.82
C ALA A 342 7.14 7.84 -24.01
N ASN A 343 7.50 9.11 -23.82
CA ASN A 343 8.07 9.97 -24.87
C ASN A 343 9.59 9.85 -24.97
N GLY A 344 10.24 8.97 -24.19
CA GLY A 344 11.68 8.81 -24.19
C GLY A 344 12.45 10.08 -23.77
N THR A 345 11.77 11.01 -23.09
CA THR A 345 12.39 12.27 -22.65
C THR A 345 13.51 11.97 -21.68
N ASP A 346 14.71 12.46 -21.98
CA ASP A 346 15.88 12.28 -21.15
C ASP A 346 15.72 13.09 -19.87
N TYR A 347 15.26 12.41 -18.84
CA TYR A 347 15.29 12.91 -17.48
C TYR A 347 16.62 12.53 -16.84
N THR A 348 17.58 13.41 -16.94
CA THR A 348 18.81 13.31 -16.18
C THR A 348 18.53 13.70 -14.74
N ILE A 349 19.08 12.93 -13.79
CA ILE A 349 19.02 13.26 -12.36
C ILE A 349 19.85 14.52 -12.16
N HIS A 350 19.19 15.64 -11.87
CA HIS A 350 19.85 16.89 -11.51
C HIS A 350 19.65 17.13 -10.03
N PHE A 351 20.72 16.97 -9.24
CA PHE A 351 20.64 17.29 -7.82
C PHE A 351 20.56 18.81 -7.62
N ASP A 352 19.49 19.25 -6.97
CA ASP A 352 19.49 20.55 -6.31
C ASP A 352 20.44 20.47 -5.10
N LEU A 353 21.64 21.06 -5.25
CA LEU A 353 22.69 20.96 -4.23
C LEU A 353 22.23 21.44 -2.86
N GLN A 354 21.37 22.46 -2.81
CA GLN A 354 20.86 23.00 -1.55
C GLN A 354 19.93 21.97 -0.86
N ILE A 355 19.02 21.35 -1.60
CA ILE A 355 18.10 20.33 -1.08
C ILE A 355 18.86 19.07 -0.71
N ALA A 356 19.77 18.61 -1.57
CA ALA A 356 20.59 17.42 -1.34
C ALA A 356 21.48 17.55 -0.09
N LEU A 357 22.12 18.70 0.11
CA LEU A 357 22.91 18.96 1.32
C LEU A 357 22.01 19.05 2.56
N THR A 358 20.87 19.73 2.47
CA THR A 358 19.95 19.88 3.59
C THR A 358 19.39 18.52 4.03
N SER A 359 18.90 17.71 3.09
CA SER A 359 18.36 16.38 3.36
C SER A 359 19.41 15.45 3.96
N THR A 360 20.64 15.47 3.42
CA THR A 360 21.78 14.69 3.92
C THR A 360 22.18 15.10 5.33
N ILE A 361 22.31 16.38 5.61
CA ILE A 361 22.67 16.88 6.95
C ILE A 361 21.61 16.47 7.98
N ILE A 362 20.33 16.63 7.66
CA ILE A 362 19.23 16.24 8.53
C ILE A 362 19.24 14.72 8.79
N ALA A 363 19.48 13.90 7.76
CA ALA A 363 19.61 12.46 7.90
C ALA A 363 20.78 12.08 8.82
N ILE A 364 21.96 12.70 8.64
CA ILE A 364 23.12 12.46 9.49
C ILE A 364 22.84 12.85 10.94
N ILE A 365 22.24 14.02 11.16
CA ILE A 365 21.86 14.48 12.53
C ILE A 365 20.91 13.46 13.16
N SER A 366 19.93 12.96 12.42
CA SER A 366 18.96 11.96 12.90
C SER A 366 19.63 10.63 13.25
N ILE A 367 20.60 10.18 12.43
CA ILE A 367 21.41 8.98 12.71
C ILE A 367 22.28 9.20 13.96
N CYS A 368 22.95 10.35 14.08
CA CYS A 368 23.77 10.66 15.25
C CYS A 368 22.91 10.69 16.53
N LEU A 369 21.72 11.26 16.45
CA LEU A 369 20.76 11.27 17.56
C LEU A 369 20.33 9.86 17.95
N ALA A 370 19.97 9.03 16.98
CA ALA A 370 19.64 7.62 17.24
C ALA A 370 20.84 6.85 17.83
N THR A 371 22.04 7.10 17.32
CA THR A 371 23.29 6.51 17.84
C THR A 371 23.51 6.90 19.30
N TYR A 372 23.37 8.18 19.60
CA TYR A 372 23.58 8.71 20.95
C TYR A 372 22.59 8.10 21.97
N ILE A 373 21.33 7.91 21.56
CA ILE A 373 20.27 7.41 22.44
C ILE A 373 20.32 5.89 22.59
N TYR A 374 20.57 5.12 21.50
CA TYR A 374 20.28 3.67 21.46
C TYR A 374 21.51 2.78 21.30
N LYS A 375 22.72 3.32 21.13
CA LYS A 375 23.93 2.49 20.94
C LYS A 375 24.36 1.76 22.21
N ASN A 376 24.12 2.35 23.37
CA ASN A 376 24.51 1.80 24.68
C ASN A 376 23.33 1.08 25.33
N ASP A 377 23.63 0.15 26.24
CA ASP A 377 22.64 -0.64 26.99
C ASP A 377 21.77 0.22 27.90
N GLU A 378 22.39 1.14 28.62
CA GLU A 378 21.68 2.12 29.42
C GLU A 378 21.15 3.22 28.50
N GLN A 379 19.83 3.34 28.42
CA GLN A 379 19.14 4.30 27.56
C GLN A 379 18.47 5.42 28.39
N PRO A 380 19.23 6.17 29.20
CA PRO A 380 18.66 7.10 30.18
C PRO A 380 17.84 8.20 29.52
N ILE A 381 18.18 8.57 28.29
CA ILE A 381 17.45 9.60 27.50
C ILE A 381 16.11 9.04 27.02
N ALA A 382 16.09 7.82 26.49
CA ALA A 382 14.86 7.17 26.07
C ALA A 382 13.89 6.99 27.25
N ASP A 383 14.40 6.54 28.40
CA ASP A 383 13.64 6.38 29.64
C ASP A 383 13.10 7.73 30.16
N LYS A 384 13.92 8.77 30.11
CA LYS A 384 13.49 10.12 30.49
C LYS A 384 12.39 10.64 29.58
N LEU A 385 12.51 10.48 28.26
CA LEU A 385 11.49 10.87 27.30
C LEU A 385 10.19 10.08 27.49
N TYR A 386 10.29 8.77 27.75
CA TYR A 386 9.14 7.94 28.09
C TYR A 386 8.41 8.43 29.33
N LYS A 387 9.17 8.75 30.41
CA LYS A 387 8.60 9.26 31.66
C LYS A 387 8.01 10.67 31.48
N THR A 388 8.57 11.49 30.59
CA THR A 388 8.09 12.86 30.36
C THR A 388 6.83 12.88 29.48
N PHE A 389 6.77 12.03 28.45
CA PHE A 389 5.66 11.99 27.48
C PHE A 389 4.96 10.62 27.40
N PRO A 390 4.48 10.05 28.52
CA PRO A 390 3.95 8.68 28.53
C PRO A 390 2.68 8.51 27.72
N ARG A 391 1.85 9.55 27.63
CA ARG A 391 0.61 9.53 26.83
C ARG A 391 0.91 9.49 25.33
N LEU A 392 1.87 10.30 24.88
CA LEU A 392 2.26 10.37 23.47
C LEU A 392 2.90 9.06 23.03
N HIS A 393 3.83 8.53 23.84
CA HIS A 393 4.45 7.22 23.56
C HIS A 393 3.40 6.12 23.49
N ARG A 394 2.48 6.05 24.47
CA ARG A 394 1.40 5.06 24.46
C ARG A 394 0.48 5.21 23.25
N ALA A 395 0.15 6.45 22.85
CA ALA A 395 -0.66 6.69 21.66
C ALA A 395 0.06 6.20 20.40
N ALA A 396 1.33 6.53 20.20
CA ALA A 396 2.11 6.08 19.07
C ALA A 396 2.29 4.55 19.05
N TYR A 397 2.57 3.93 20.21
CA TYR A 397 2.68 2.48 20.35
C TYR A 397 1.36 1.77 20.00
N LYS A 398 0.21 2.33 20.45
CA LYS A 398 -1.14 1.86 20.13
C LYS A 398 -1.66 2.38 18.78
N ARG A 399 -0.78 2.77 17.87
CA ARG A 399 -1.15 3.23 16.53
C ARG A 399 -2.20 4.35 16.54
N PHE A 400 -2.11 5.26 17.53
CA PHE A 400 -3.06 6.35 17.81
C PHE A 400 -4.51 5.85 17.98
N TYR A 401 -4.68 4.66 18.53
CA TYR A 401 -5.98 4.02 18.80
C TYR A 401 -6.84 3.80 17.54
N MET A 402 -6.21 3.72 16.38
CA MET A 402 -6.94 3.50 15.13
C MET A 402 -7.60 2.12 15.09
N ASP A 403 -6.96 1.10 15.65
CA ASP A 403 -7.51 -0.25 15.72
C ASP A 403 -8.82 -0.28 16.55
N GLU A 404 -8.83 0.45 17.67
CA GLU A 404 -10.03 0.59 18.52
C GLU A 404 -11.16 1.33 17.80
N VAL A 405 -10.85 2.37 17.02
CA VAL A 405 -11.85 3.07 16.20
C VAL A 405 -12.45 2.13 15.15
N TYR A 406 -11.63 1.37 14.45
CA TYR A 406 -12.09 0.40 13.45
C TYR A 406 -12.95 -0.70 14.08
N GLN A 407 -12.54 -1.26 15.22
CA GLN A 407 -13.31 -2.26 15.95
C GLN A 407 -14.67 -1.68 16.40
N TYR A 408 -14.68 -0.44 16.89
CA TYR A 408 -15.93 0.22 17.25
C TYR A 408 -16.88 0.37 16.05
N VAL A 409 -16.38 0.88 14.92
CA VAL A 409 -17.15 1.02 13.68
C VAL A 409 -17.67 -0.33 13.20
N THR A 410 -16.79 -1.35 13.15
CA THR A 410 -17.15 -2.68 12.67
C THR A 410 -18.18 -3.35 13.56
N HIS A 411 -17.95 -3.41 14.87
CA HIS A 411 -18.84 -4.15 15.79
C HIS A 411 -20.10 -3.38 16.16
N LYS A 412 -19.99 -2.07 16.41
CA LYS A 412 -21.14 -1.29 16.91
C LYS A 412 -21.99 -0.71 15.78
N ILE A 413 -21.38 -0.35 14.64
CA ILE A 413 -22.12 0.26 13.54
C ILE A 413 -22.44 -0.80 12.49
N ILE A 414 -21.42 -1.43 11.87
CA ILE A 414 -21.63 -2.31 10.73
C ILE A 414 -22.37 -3.59 11.18
N PHE A 415 -21.84 -4.32 12.16
CA PHE A 415 -22.45 -5.59 12.57
C PHE A 415 -23.81 -5.37 13.21
N ARG A 416 -23.93 -4.43 14.15
CA ARG A 416 -25.17 -4.25 14.89
C ARG A 416 -26.26 -3.57 14.04
N CYS A 417 -25.93 -2.54 13.26
CA CYS A 417 -26.93 -1.73 12.56
C CYS A 417 -27.20 -2.18 11.12
N ILE A 418 -26.27 -2.92 10.50
CA ILE A 418 -26.38 -3.33 9.10
C ILE A 418 -26.46 -4.86 9.00
N SER A 419 -25.42 -5.57 9.46
CA SER A 419 -25.33 -7.03 9.22
C SER A 419 -26.39 -7.81 9.99
N THR A 420 -26.66 -7.45 11.25
CA THR A 420 -27.69 -8.15 12.06
C THR A 420 -29.09 -8.00 11.49
N PRO A 421 -29.57 -6.79 11.11
CA PRO A 421 -30.88 -6.65 10.45
C PRO A 421 -30.96 -7.39 9.11
N ILE A 422 -29.90 -7.35 8.30
CA ILE A 422 -29.85 -8.09 7.02
C ILE A 422 -29.94 -9.60 7.27
N ALA A 423 -29.14 -10.12 8.20
CA ALA A 423 -29.17 -11.54 8.55
C ALA A 423 -30.52 -11.97 9.17
N TRP A 424 -31.18 -11.06 9.91
CA TRP A 424 -32.55 -11.32 10.40
C TRP A 424 -33.55 -11.42 9.24
N PHE A 425 -33.47 -10.45 8.30
CA PHE A 425 -34.33 -10.46 7.10
C PHE A 425 -34.11 -11.71 6.26
N ASP A 426 -32.85 -12.08 6.03
CA ASP A 426 -32.49 -13.29 5.28
C ASP A 426 -33.13 -14.54 5.89
N ARG A 427 -32.93 -14.78 7.21
CA ARG A 427 -33.45 -15.96 7.90
C ARG A 427 -34.94 -15.99 8.02
N HIS A 428 -35.60 -14.85 8.32
CA HIS A 428 -37.04 -14.86 8.66
C HIS A 428 -37.92 -14.58 7.44
N VAL A 429 -37.45 -13.80 6.50
CA VAL A 429 -38.24 -13.46 5.31
C VAL A 429 -37.89 -14.35 4.15
N ILE A 430 -36.60 -14.43 3.77
CA ILE A 430 -36.19 -15.20 2.58
C ILE A 430 -36.32 -16.70 2.88
N ASP A 431 -35.58 -17.20 3.87
CA ASP A 431 -35.61 -18.64 4.23
C ASP A 431 -37.00 -19.05 4.68
N GLY A 432 -37.65 -18.21 5.52
CA GLY A 432 -39.03 -18.46 5.98
C GLY A 432 -40.05 -18.53 4.82
N THR A 433 -39.84 -17.77 3.74
CA THR A 433 -40.68 -17.87 2.54
C THR A 433 -40.48 -19.20 1.82
N PHE A 434 -39.24 -19.63 1.65
CA PHE A 434 -38.92 -20.91 1.02
C PHE A 434 -39.42 -22.08 1.88
N ASP A 435 -39.25 -22.02 3.18
CA ASP A 435 -39.79 -23.02 4.11
C ASP A 435 -41.31 -23.09 4.05
N PHE A 436 -42.01 -21.94 3.98
CA PHE A 436 -43.45 -21.89 3.81
C PHE A 436 -43.91 -22.52 2.49
N ILE A 437 -43.20 -22.23 1.37
CA ILE A 437 -43.50 -22.84 0.07
C ILE A 437 -43.28 -24.37 0.12
N ALA A 438 -42.18 -24.81 0.75
CA ALA A 438 -41.90 -26.24 0.91
C ALA A 438 -42.95 -26.92 1.79
N TRP A 439 -43.33 -26.30 2.92
CA TRP A 439 -44.41 -26.79 3.76
C TRP A 439 -45.74 -26.85 3.00
N GLY A 440 -46.12 -25.78 2.31
CA GLY A 440 -47.35 -25.76 1.52
C GLY A 440 -47.37 -26.82 0.40
N SER A 441 -46.23 -27.06 -0.26
CA SER A 441 -46.11 -28.14 -1.25
C SER A 441 -46.28 -29.53 -0.62
N ASN A 442 -45.69 -29.76 0.53
CA ASN A 442 -45.86 -31.03 1.28
C ASN A 442 -47.29 -31.22 1.74
N GLU A 443 -47.94 -30.20 2.31
CA GLU A 443 -49.33 -30.25 2.78
C GLU A 443 -50.29 -30.51 1.61
N ALA A 444 -50.07 -29.84 0.48
CA ALA A 444 -50.82 -30.11 -0.75
C ALA A 444 -50.61 -31.54 -1.22
N GLY A 445 -49.39 -32.04 -1.19
CA GLY A 445 -49.04 -33.43 -1.53
C GLY A 445 -49.77 -34.46 -0.62
N GLU A 446 -49.75 -34.23 0.71
CA GLU A 446 -50.45 -35.08 1.66
C GLU A 446 -51.97 -35.01 1.47
N SER A 447 -52.51 -33.86 1.12
CA SER A 447 -53.94 -33.69 0.83
C SER A 447 -54.38 -34.39 -0.44
N ILE A 448 -53.54 -34.51 -1.44
CA ILE A 448 -53.84 -35.20 -2.70
C ILE A 448 -53.59 -36.71 -2.58
N ARG A 449 -52.68 -37.13 -1.71
CA ARG A 449 -52.30 -38.54 -1.52
C ARG A 449 -53.45 -39.50 -1.33
N PRO A 450 -54.53 -39.20 -0.53
CA PRO A 450 -55.70 -40.09 -0.39
C PRO A 450 -56.47 -40.32 -1.71
N TRP A 451 -56.35 -39.41 -2.67
CA TRP A 451 -56.99 -39.57 -4.01
C TRP A 451 -56.35 -40.67 -4.84
N GLN A 452 -55.09 -41.02 -4.53
CA GLN A 452 -54.35 -42.12 -5.15
C GLN A 452 -54.62 -43.42 -4.34
N SER A 453 -55.86 -43.90 -4.39
CA SER A 453 -56.30 -45.05 -3.61
C SER A 453 -55.71 -46.39 -4.09
N GLY A 454 -55.12 -46.48 -5.28
CA GLY A 454 -54.64 -47.72 -5.88
C GLY A 454 -55.75 -48.57 -6.48
N ASP A 455 -57.03 -48.22 -6.30
CA ASP A 455 -58.18 -48.92 -6.81
C ASP A 455 -58.55 -48.41 -8.23
N VAL A 456 -58.38 -49.33 -9.21
CA VAL A 456 -58.67 -49.03 -10.64
C VAL A 456 -60.12 -48.55 -10.85
N ARG A 457 -61.06 -48.95 -10.04
CA ARG A 457 -62.48 -48.48 -10.14
C ARG A 457 -62.61 -47.01 -9.85
N HIS A 458 -61.95 -46.52 -8.80
CA HIS A 458 -61.92 -45.11 -8.50
C HIS A 458 -61.28 -44.25 -9.63
N TYR A 459 -60.19 -44.72 -10.17
CA TYR A 459 -59.57 -44.02 -11.31
C TYR A 459 -60.44 -43.98 -12.56
N ALA A 460 -61.15 -45.07 -12.85
CA ALA A 460 -62.13 -45.12 -13.94
C ALA A 460 -63.24 -44.12 -13.78
N VAL A 461 -63.78 -43.98 -12.55
CA VAL A 461 -64.83 -42.99 -12.21
C VAL A 461 -64.28 -41.57 -12.43
N TRP A 462 -63.12 -41.28 -11.89
CA TRP A 462 -62.50 -39.95 -12.08
C TRP A 462 -62.22 -39.62 -13.55
N PHE A 463 -61.75 -40.60 -14.32
CA PHE A 463 -61.48 -40.44 -15.75
C PHE A 463 -62.78 -40.12 -16.49
N ILE A 464 -63.85 -40.88 -16.28
CA ILE A 464 -65.17 -40.68 -16.92
C ILE A 464 -65.73 -39.31 -16.51
N THR A 465 -65.70 -38.96 -15.24
CA THR A 465 -66.21 -37.67 -14.73
C THR A 465 -65.43 -36.50 -15.37
N GLY A 466 -64.13 -36.60 -15.43
CA GLY A 466 -63.26 -35.61 -16.06
C GLY A 466 -63.52 -35.45 -17.57
N ALA A 467 -63.71 -36.57 -18.25
CA ALA A 467 -64.07 -36.56 -19.69
C ALA A 467 -65.44 -35.91 -19.97
N ILE A 468 -66.45 -36.23 -19.11
CA ILE A 468 -67.77 -35.61 -19.18
C ILE A 468 -67.66 -34.07 -18.91
N ALA A 469 -66.95 -33.70 -17.87
CA ALA A 469 -66.77 -32.28 -17.51
C ALA A 469 -66.09 -31.49 -18.64
N LEU A 470 -65.02 -32.08 -19.22
CA LEU A 470 -64.31 -31.47 -20.36
C LEU A 470 -65.21 -31.33 -21.56
N THR A 471 -66.01 -32.35 -21.86
CA THR A 471 -66.99 -32.32 -22.99
C THR A 471 -68.06 -31.26 -22.79
N LEU A 472 -68.57 -31.13 -21.57
CA LEU A 472 -69.55 -30.07 -21.23
C LEU A 472 -68.94 -28.66 -21.34
N VAL A 473 -67.69 -28.46 -20.94
CA VAL A 473 -67.02 -27.18 -21.14
C VAL A 473 -66.80 -26.86 -22.62
N LEU A 474 -66.37 -27.85 -23.41
CA LEU A 474 -66.18 -27.69 -24.83
C LEU A 474 -67.51 -27.45 -25.62
N LEU A 475 -68.66 -27.94 -25.10
CA LEU A 475 -69.96 -27.67 -25.68
C LEU A 475 -70.52 -26.31 -25.24
N ALA A 476 -70.03 -25.72 -24.17
CA ALA A 476 -70.46 -24.42 -23.64
C ALA A 476 -69.65 -23.23 -24.17
N ILE A 477 -68.49 -23.51 -24.77
CA ILE A 477 -67.65 -22.57 -25.53
C ILE A 477 -68.03 -22.65 -27.00
#